data_983acf5de26411bcc54908ecd21013fa
#
_entry.id   983acf5de26411bcc54908ecd21013fa
#
_cell.length_a   1.000
_cell.length_b   1.000
_cell.length_c   1.000
_cell.angle_alpha   90.00
_cell.angle_beta   90.00
_cell.angle_gamma   90.00
#
_symmetry.space_group_name_H-M   'P 1'
#
loop_
_entity.id
_entity.type
_entity.pdbx_description
1 polymer ?
#
loop_
_entity_poly.entity_id
_entity_poly.type
_entity_poly.pdbx_seq_one_letter_code
_entity_poly.pdbx_strand_id
1 'polypeptide(L)'
;MDNRVQIFDTTLRDGEQVPGCQLNTVEKIQIAKELESLGVDVIEAGFPVSSPGDFNSVIEISKAVTWPAICALTRAVDKDIDVAADALRYAKHKRIHTGIGTSDSHIKYKFNSTHEEILERAVHAVKYARKYVEDVEFYAEDAGRTDNEYLARVVEAVIKAGATVVNIPDTTGYCLPEEYGAKIKYLFEHVDGIDKAVISTHCHNDLGMATANTFEGIRNGARQVEVTINGVGERAGNTALEEIAMILKCHKDTDLYTNINTQKIYSLSRMVSNLMNMPVQPNKAIVGRNAFSHSSGIHQDGVLKNAQTYEIIDPKDIGLDENSIVLTARSGHAALKYRLETHGVNLSEEKLDKVYEEFLKLADKKKEINDDDILMLAGSERANDHHIKVDWLQATSGIGMKPVASIGLDISGEKFEAAATGNGPVDAAIHAVRQIIKKPVTLTEFTIQGVSKGSDDTCKVHMQVEHNGRIYYGFGASTDIVNASIEAYVDALNKFTAE
;
A
#
# COMPACT_ATOMS: atom_id res chain seq x y z
N MET A 1 4.67 -19.89 -26.80
CA MET A 1 5.14 -18.69 -26.06
C MET A 1 5.25 -19.07 -24.60
N ASP A 2 6.18 -18.48 -23.87
CA ASP A 2 6.22 -18.64 -22.42
C ASP A 2 4.96 -18.01 -21.82
N ASN A 3 4.30 -18.70 -20.90
CA ASN A 3 3.09 -18.23 -20.24
C ASN A 3 3.41 -17.33 -19.05
N ARG A 4 4.69 -17.07 -18.81
CA ARG A 4 5.15 -16.15 -17.79
C ARG A 4 4.93 -14.70 -18.21
N VAL A 5 4.32 -13.90 -17.32
CA VAL A 5 4.17 -12.46 -17.46
C VAL A 5 5.24 -11.79 -16.64
N GLN A 6 6.08 -10.98 -17.27
CA GLN A 6 7.12 -10.18 -16.63
C GLN A 6 6.49 -8.95 -15.96
N ILE A 7 6.95 -8.63 -14.78
CA ILE A 7 6.50 -7.46 -14.01
C ILE A 7 7.57 -6.37 -14.11
N PHE A 8 7.21 -5.28 -14.77
CA PHE A 8 7.97 -4.04 -14.82
C PHE A 8 7.36 -3.06 -13.83
N ASP A 9 8.07 -2.72 -12.77
CA ASP A 9 7.60 -1.78 -11.77
C ASP A 9 8.11 -0.37 -12.06
N THR A 10 7.21 0.59 -12.20
CA THR A 10 7.50 2.01 -12.42
C THR A 10 7.12 2.89 -11.22
N THR A 11 6.98 2.33 -10.03
CA THR A 11 6.68 3.09 -8.80
C THR A 11 7.67 4.22 -8.57
N LEU A 12 8.96 4.00 -8.86
CA LEU A 12 10.05 4.94 -8.62
C LEU A 12 10.25 5.98 -9.75
N ARG A 13 9.45 5.91 -10.83
CA ARG A 13 9.47 6.87 -11.92
C ARG A 13 8.09 7.47 -12.14
N ASP A 14 7.14 6.73 -12.72
CA ASP A 14 5.78 7.22 -13.01
C ASP A 14 4.94 7.36 -11.74
N GLY A 15 5.11 6.41 -10.82
CA GLY A 15 4.49 6.47 -9.50
C GLY A 15 4.86 7.71 -8.70
N GLU A 16 6.06 8.25 -8.88
CA GLU A 16 6.56 9.44 -8.20
C GLU A 16 6.06 10.77 -8.83
N GLN A 17 5.48 10.72 -10.02
CA GLN A 17 4.93 11.90 -10.71
C GLN A 17 3.60 12.39 -10.11
N VAL A 18 3.19 11.84 -8.99
CA VAL A 18 2.04 12.31 -8.21
C VAL A 18 2.42 13.55 -7.40
N PRO A 19 1.64 14.65 -7.45
CA PRO A 19 1.91 15.81 -6.63
C PRO A 19 2.00 15.48 -5.13
N GLY A 20 3.14 15.81 -4.50
CA GLY A 20 3.40 15.55 -3.09
C GLY A 20 3.97 14.18 -2.73
N CYS A 21 4.21 13.31 -3.72
CA CYS A 21 4.75 11.96 -3.50
C CYS A 21 6.26 11.83 -3.77
N GLN A 22 7.00 12.93 -3.78
CA GLN A 22 8.42 12.94 -4.10
C GLN A 22 9.25 12.20 -3.04
N LEU A 23 10.04 11.23 -3.51
CA LEU A 23 10.93 10.41 -2.68
C LEU A 23 12.37 10.93 -2.73
N ASN A 24 13.08 10.83 -1.63
CA ASN A 24 14.52 11.01 -1.62
C ASN A 24 15.26 9.72 -2.02
N THR A 25 16.57 9.83 -2.30
CA THR A 25 17.37 8.68 -2.77
C THR A 25 17.38 7.50 -1.79
N VAL A 26 17.36 7.76 -0.48
CA VAL A 26 17.36 6.70 0.54
C VAL A 26 16.04 5.93 0.51
N GLU A 27 14.93 6.63 0.43
CA GLU A 27 13.58 6.06 0.30
C GLU A 27 13.44 5.25 -1.00
N LYS A 28 13.95 5.78 -2.13
CA LYS A 28 13.97 5.04 -3.40
C LYS A 28 14.77 3.74 -3.30
N ILE A 29 15.92 3.72 -2.62
CA ILE A 29 16.71 2.51 -2.40
C ILE A 29 15.95 1.50 -1.52
N GLN A 30 15.25 1.95 -0.49
CA GLN A 30 14.44 1.07 0.36
C GLN A 30 13.35 0.38 -0.45
N ILE A 31 12.58 1.14 -1.23
CA ILE A 31 11.53 0.58 -2.10
C ILE A 31 12.14 -0.36 -3.15
N ALA A 32 13.25 0.01 -3.79
CA ALA A 32 13.90 -0.82 -4.81
C ALA A 32 14.35 -2.19 -4.28
N LYS A 33 14.87 -2.25 -3.04
CA LYS A 33 15.24 -3.52 -2.38
C LYS A 33 14.01 -4.39 -2.07
N GLU A 34 12.91 -3.77 -1.67
CA GLU A 34 11.67 -4.53 -1.42
C GLU A 34 11.02 -4.98 -2.73
N LEU A 35 11.09 -4.20 -3.82
CA LEU A 35 10.69 -4.63 -5.16
C LEU A 35 11.53 -5.82 -5.65
N GLU A 36 12.86 -5.79 -5.45
CA GLU A 36 13.73 -6.94 -5.71
C GLU A 36 13.30 -8.16 -4.91
N SER A 37 13.02 -7.98 -3.62
CA SER A 37 12.59 -9.03 -2.71
C SER A 37 11.17 -9.57 -3.03
N LEU A 38 10.30 -8.72 -3.57
CA LEU A 38 8.98 -9.08 -4.08
C LEU A 38 9.07 -9.95 -5.34
N GLY A 39 10.13 -9.78 -6.14
CA GLY A 39 10.38 -10.59 -7.34
C GLY A 39 9.98 -9.92 -8.64
N VAL A 40 9.99 -8.58 -8.73
CA VAL A 40 9.78 -7.88 -10.00
C VAL A 40 10.93 -8.14 -10.99
N ASP A 41 10.65 -8.14 -12.27
CA ASP A 41 11.64 -8.42 -13.31
C ASP A 41 12.44 -7.17 -13.68
N VAL A 42 11.80 -6.02 -13.66
CA VAL A 42 12.39 -4.73 -14.01
C VAL A 42 11.96 -3.66 -13.01
N ILE A 43 12.89 -2.80 -12.62
CA ILE A 43 12.64 -1.60 -11.81
C ILE A 43 12.98 -0.38 -12.64
N GLU A 44 12.00 0.44 -12.99
CA GLU A 44 12.24 1.74 -13.59
C GLU A 44 12.62 2.74 -12.51
N ALA A 45 13.91 3.05 -12.44
CA ALA A 45 14.50 3.74 -11.31
C ALA A 45 14.38 5.27 -11.37
N GLY A 46 14.01 5.82 -12.53
CA GLY A 46 13.83 7.26 -12.70
C GLY A 46 14.04 7.76 -14.13
N PHE A 47 14.11 9.10 -14.26
CA PHE A 47 14.38 9.82 -15.51
C PHE A 47 15.67 10.66 -15.35
N PRO A 48 16.86 10.08 -15.56
CA PRO A 48 18.14 10.67 -15.16
C PRO A 48 18.44 12.07 -15.70
N VAL A 49 17.89 12.44 -16.85
CA VAL A 49 18.10 13.78 -17.44
C VAL A 49 17.28 14.87 -16.75
N SER A 50 16.27 14.49 -15.97
CA SER A 50 15.33 15.42 -15.32
C SER A 50 16.01 16.28 -14.26
N SER A 51 16.90 15.71 -13.47
CA SER A 51 17.63 16.40 -12.40
C SER A 51 18.89 15.64 -11.95
N PRO A 52 19.87 16.35 -11.34
CA PRO A 52 21.03 15.68 -10.70
C PRO A 52 20.63 14.69 -9.60
N GLY A 53 19.53 14.96 -8.88
CA GLY A 53 19.00 14.06 -7.83
C GLY A 53 18.51 12.76 -8.43
N ASP A 54 17.75 12.81 -9.51
CA ASP A 54 17.23 11.65 -10.21
C ASP A 54 18.36 10.81 -10.85
N PHE A 55 19.34 11.49 -11.47
CA PHE A 55 20.55 10.85 -11.96
C PHE A 55 21.28 10.06 -10.87
N ASN A 56 21.52 10.69 -9.72
CA ASN A 56 22.17 10.02 -8.57
C ASN A 56 21.33 8.87 -8.00
N SER A 57 20.01 9.02 -7.95
CA SER A 57 19.13 7.96 -7.49
C SER A 57 19.21 6.71 -8.34
N VAL A 58 19.24 6.86 -9.68
CA VAL A 58 19.41 5.72 -10.59
C VAL A 58 20.77 5.04 -10.36
N ILE A 59 21.86 5.80 -10.15
CA ILE A 59 23.18 5.24 -9.81
C ILE A 59 23.11 4.43 -8.51
N GLU A 60 22.55 4.98 -7.45
CA GLU A 60 22.55 4.34 -6.14
C GLU A 60 21.64 3.12 -6.12
N ILE A 61 20.50 3.14 -6.79
CA ILE A 61 19.65 1.97 -7.01
C ILE A 61 20.40 0.89 -7.79
N SER A 62 21.11 1.28 -8.86
CA SER A 62 21.92 0.37 -9.69
C SER A 62 23.03 -0.36 -8.90
N LYS A 63 23.51 0.25 -7.81
CA LYS A 63 24.49 -0.38 -6.90
C LYS A 63 23.83 -1.28 -5.85
N ALA A 64 22.60 -0.95 -5.45
CA ALA A 64 21.92 -1.55 -4.31
C ALA A 64 21.13 -2.83 -4.66
N VAL A 65 20.73 -2.97 -5.93
CA VAL A 65 19.87 -4.05 -6.46
C VAL A 65 20.67 -4.91 -7.41
N THR A 66 20.45 -6.21 -7.42
CA THR A 66 21.35 -7.16 -8.11
C THR A 66 20.70 -8.01 -9.19
N TRP A 67 19.44 -8.43 -9.03
CA TRP A 67 18.88 -9.37 -9.98
C TRP A 67 17.84 -8.77 -10.95
N PRO A 68 16.94 -7.83 -10.58
CA PRO A 68 16.08 -7.19 -11.57
C PRO A 68 16.89 -6.36 -12.57
N ALA A 69 16.37 -6.20 -13.76
CA ALA A 69 16.91 -5.19 -14.66
C ALA A 69 16.60 -3.80 -14.12
N ILE A 70 17.61 -2.94 -14.07
CA ILE A 70 17.41 -1.52 -13.74
C ILE A 70 17.18 -0.78 -15.03
N CYS A 71 16.05 -0.09 -15.09
CA CYS A 71 15.58 0.66 -16.25
C CYS A 71 15.64 2.16 -16.00
N ALA A 72 15.96 2.93 -17.02
CA ALA A 72 15.91 4.38 -17.00
C ALA A 72 15.11 4.90 -18.19
N LEU A 73 14.17 5.82 -17.91
CA LEU A 73 13.36 6.48 -18.93
C LEU A 73 14.20 7.48 -19.71
N THR A 74 13.96 7.57 -21.02
CA THR A 74 14.50 8.58 -21.92
C THR A 74 13.45 9.01 -22.93
N ARG A 75 13.51 10.24 -23.39
CA ARG A 75 12.85 10.62 -24.65
C ARG A 75 13.70 10.12 -25.83
N ALA A 76 13.13 10.08 -27.02
CA ALA A 76 13.84 9.79 -28.28
C ALA A 76 14.79 10.93 -28.64
N VAL A 77 15.78 11.19 -27.77
CA VAL A 77 16.80 12.26 -27.86
C VAL A 77 18.14 11.69 -27.42
N ASP A 78 19.16 11.83 -28.25
CA ASP A 78 20.50 11.24 -28.01
C ASP A 78 21.06 11.62 -26.63
N LYS A 79 20.95 12.88 -26.21
CA LYS A 79 21.43 13.37 -24.92
C LYS A 79 20.75 12.65 -23.74
N ASP A 80 19.46 12.38 -23.83
CA ASP A 80 18.73 11.68 -22.76
C ASP A 80 19.26 10.24 -22.63
N ILE A 81 19.50 9.59 -23.78
CA ILE A 81 20.02 8.23 -23.85
C ILE A 81 21.45 8.16 -23.30
N ASP A 82 22.31 9.13 -23.63
CA ASP A 82 23.68 9.23 -23.10
C ASP A 82 23.68 9.32 -21.57
N VAL A 83 22.83 10.22 -21.02
CA VAL A 83 22.71 10.42 -19.57
C VAL A 83 22.17 9.17 -18.89
N ALA A 84 21.19 8.49 -19.47
CA ALA A 84 20.66 7.25 -18.94
C ALA A 84 21.69 6.12 -18.96
N ALA A 85 22.45 5.98 -20.04
CA ALA A 85 23.51 4.99 -20.16
C ALA A 85 24.60 5.18 -19.08
N ASP A 86 24.98 6.45 -18.80
CA ASP A 86 25.92 6.77 -17.73
C ASP A 86 25.34 6.49 -16.34
N ALA A 87 24.09 6.84 -16.08
CA ALA A 87 23.42 6.56 -14.81
C ALA A 87 23.32 5.04 -14.53
N LEU A 88 23.09 4.24 -15.55
CA LEU A 88 22.97 2.77 -15.46
C LEU A 88 24.31 2.02 -15.41
N ARG A 89 25.46 2.71 -15.41
CA ARG A 89 26.78 2.07 -15.54
C ARG A 89 27.08 0.99 -14.49
N TYR A 90 26.48 1.11 -13.30
CA TYR A 90 26.66 0.14 -12.21
C TYR A 90 25.60 -0.96 -12.17
N ALA A 91 24.53 -0.86 -12.95
CA ALA A 91 23.51 -1.89 -12.98
C ALA A 91 24.06 -3.19 -13.61
N LYS A 92 23.76 -4.32 -13.00
CA LYS A 92 24.17 -5.64 -13.50
C LYS A 92 23.38 -6.00 -14.76
N HIS A 93 22.08 -5.74 -14.76
CA HIS A 93 21.19 -5.87 -15.90
C HIS A 93 20.63 -4.47 -16.20
N LYS A 94 20.83 -4.01 -17.42
CA LYS A 94 20.56 -2.61 -17.82
C LYS A 94 19.50 -2.60 -18.90
N ARG A 95 18.51 -1.74 -18.74
CA ARG A 95 17.54 -1.44 -19.78
C ARG A 95 17.43 0.06 -19.99
N ILE A 96 17.42 0.49 -21.24
CA ILE A 96 17.06 1.87 -21.62
C ILE A 96 15.63 1.84 -22.16
N HIS A 97 14.74 2.63 -21.56
CA HIS A 97 13.36 2.81 -21.97
C HIS A 97 13.24 4.13 -22.72
N THR A 98 13.16 4.07 -24.05
CA THR A 98 13.10 5.25 -24.92
C THR A 98 11.83 5.24 -25.75
N GLY A 99 11.32 6.41 -26.12
CA GLY A 99 10.12 6.45 -26.95
C GLY A 99 9.66 7.84 -27.35
N ILE A 100 8.58 7.87 -28.10
CA ILE A 100 8.01 9.07 -28.68
C ILE A 100 6.50 8.90 -28.88
N GLY A 101 5.74 10.00 -28.82
CA GLY A 101 4.30 9.99 -29.05
C GLY A 101 3.92 9.67 -30.49
N THR A 102 3.00 8.71 -30.66
CA THR A 102 2.60 8.17 -31.96
C THR A 102 1.19 8.56 -32.40
N SER A 103 0.35 9.09 -31.51
CA SER A 103 -0.98 9.54 -31.87
C SER A 103 -0.95 10.81 -32.75
N ASP A 104 -1.97 10.98 -33.58
CA ASP A 104 -2.15 12.20 -34.39
C ASP A 104 -2.11 13.46 -33.54
N SER A 105 -2.68 13.39 -32.33
CA SER A 105 -2.66 14.50 -31.37
C SER A 105 -1.27 14.86 -30.95
N HIS A 106 -0.41 13.88 -30.63
CA HIS A 106 0.98 14.11 -30.26
C HIS A 106 1.80 14.56 -31.45
N ILE A 107 1.67 13.91 -32.60
CA ILE A 107 2.40 14.27 -33.82
C ILE A 107 2.13 15.72 -34.18
N LYS A 108 0.87 16.12 -34.24
CA LYS A 108 0.45 17.45 -34.66
C LYS A 108 0.73 18.53 -33.61
N TYR A 109 0.34 18.32 -32.36
CA TYR A 109 0.34 19.40 -31.36
C TYR A 109 1.54 19.39 -30.43
N LYS A 110 2.12 18.22 -30.13
CA LYS A 110 3.30 18.09 -29.25
C LYS A 110 4.60 18.27 -30.04
N PHE A 111 4.67 17.69 -31.23
CA PHE A 111 5.89 17.65 -32.01
C PHE A 111 5.87 18.57 -33.24
N ASN A 112 4.70 19.01 -33.70
CA ASN A 112 4.51 19.75 -34.95
C ASN A 112 5.29 19.08 -36.12
N SER A 113 5.06 17.78 -36.30
CA SER A 113 5.82 16.87 -37.15
C SER A 113 4.90 16.03 -38.04
N THR A 114 5.47 15.09 -38.76
CA THR A 114 4.77 14.13 -39.63
C THR A 114 4.93 12.70 -39.08
N HIS A 115 4.07 11.78 -39.53
CA HIS A 115 4.16 10.35 -39.19
C HIS A 115 5.54 9.77 -39.59
N GLU A 116 6.07 10.13 -40.78
CA GLU A 116 7.34 9.61 -41.25
C GLU A 116 8.52 10.14 -40.41
N GLU A 117 8.53 11.42 -40.06
CA GLU A 117 9.58 11.99 -39.20
C GLU A 117 9.56 11.39 -37.80
N ILE A 118 8.37 11.10 -37.25
CA ILE A 118 8.24 10.42 -35.94
C ILE A 118 8.74 8.97 -36.03
N LEU A 119 8.43 8.26 -37.11
CA LEU A 119 8.93 6.92 -37.38
C LEU A 119 10.47 6.90 -37.48
N GLU A 120 11.05 7.82 -38.21
CA GLU A 120 12.51 7.94 -38.34
C GLU A 120 13.17 8.23 -36.99
N ARG A 121 12.58 9.11 -36.15
CA ARG A 121 13.07 9.42 -34.80
C ARG A 121 12.97 8.23 -33.88
N ALA A 122 11.91 7.44 -33.97
CA ALA A 122 11.72 6.21 -33.18
C ALA A 122 12.81 5.19 -33.50
N VAL A 123 13.04 4.91 -34.79
CA VAL A 123 14.10 4.02 -35.28
C VAL A 123 15.49 4.49 -34.89
N HIS A 124 15.75 5.78 -35.01
CA HIS A 124 17.03 6.39 -34.62
C HIS A 124 17.28 6.17 -33.11
N ALA A 125 16.32 6.50 -32.26
CA ALA A 125 16.47 6.38 -30.82
C ALA A 125 16.78 4.94 -30.36
N VAL A 126 16.07 3.94 -30.91
CA VAL A 126 16.35 2.54 -30.63
C VAL A 126 17.74 2.14 -31.06
N LYS A 127 18.15 2.46 -32.31
CA LYS A 127 19.51 2.21 -32.81
C LYS A 127 20.57 2.89 -31.96
N TYR A 128 20.28 4.08 -31.46
CA TYR A 128 21.23 4.85 -30.65
C TYR A 128 21.36 4.21 -29.24
N ALA A 129 20.26 3.85 -28.60
CA ALA A 129 20.27 3.15 -27.31
C ALA A 129 20.97 1.79 -27.38
N ARG A 130 20.82 1.06 -28.49
CA ARG A 130 21.52 -0.21 -28.75
C ARG A 130 23.05 -0.12 -28.74
N LYS A 131 23.63 1.07 -28.87
CA LYS A 131 25.07 1.25 -28.71
C LYS A 131 25.55 1.07 -27.27
N TYR A 132 24.67 1.26 -26.32
CA TYR A 132 25.00 1.27 -24.88
C TYR A 132 24.53 0.02 -24.14
N VAL A 133 23.37 -0.52 -24.53
CA VAL A 133 22.75 -1.69 -23.86
C VAL A 133 22.21 -2.68 -24.89
N GLU A 134 22.14 -3.95 -24.48
CA GLU A 134 21.52 -4.99 -25.30
C GLU A 134 19.99 -5.04 -25.15
N ASP A 135 19.47 -4.58 -24.00
CA ASP A 135 18.05 -4.57 -23.69
C ASP A 135 17.50 -3.16 -23.82
N VAL A 136 16.71 -2.93 -24.88
CA VAL A 136 16.08 -1.65 -25.20
C VAL A 136 14.58 -1.82 -25.26
N GLU A 137 13.87 -1.11 -24.40
CA GLU A 137 12.42 -0.98 -24.44
C GLU A 137 12.03 0.31 -25.18
N PHE A 138 11.08 0.16 -26.11
CA PHE A 138 10.51 1.31 -26.82
C PHE A 138 9.06 1.50 -26.43
N TYR A 139 8.68 2.72 -25.99
CA TYR A 139 7.29 3.07 -25.75
C TYR A 139 6.71 3.93 -26.88
N ALA A 140 5.56 3.48 -27.43
CA ALA A 140 4.77 4.24 -28.38
C ALA A 140 3.77 5.13 -27.61
N GLU A 141 4.24 6.29 -27.07
CA GLU A 141 3.40 7.14 -26.21
C GLU A 141 2.06 7.47 -26.89
N ASP A 142 0.97 7.32 -26.12
CA ASP A 142 -0.40 7.50 -26.59
C ASP A 142 -0.85 6.48 -27.64
N ALA A 143 -0.30 5.27 -27.57
CA ALA A 143 -0.67 4.16 -28.46
C ALA A 143 -2.17 3.81 -28.37
N GLY A 144 -2.79 3.99 -27.20
CA GLY A 144 -4.23 3.78 -27.04
C GLY A 144 -5.06 4.55 -28.08
N ARG A 145 -4.66 5.76 -28.45
CA ARG A 145 -5.33 6.62 -29.45
C ARG A 145 -4.66 6.65 -30.81
N THR A 146 -3.58 5.88 -31.00
CA THR A 146 -2.87 5.80 -32.29
C THR A 146 -3.65 4.86 -33.24
N ASP A 147 -3.68 5.23 -34.52
CA ASP A 147 -4.21 4.37 -35.59
C ASP A 147 -3.47 3.03 -35.64
N ASN A 148 -4.19 1.93 -35.83
CA ASN A 148 -3.63 0.60 -35.75
C ASN A 148 -2.60 0.29 -36.85
N GLU A 149 -2.82 0.76 -38.09
CA GLU A 149 -1.89 0.51 -39.20
C GLU A 149 -0.58 1.27 -38.98
N TYR A 150 -0.68 2.53 -38.55
CA TYR A 150 0.50 3.32 -38.24
C TYR A 150 1.25 2.78 -37.03
N LEU A 151 0.54 2.36 -35.96
CA LEU A 151 1.14 1.73 -34.79
C LEU A 151 1.89 0.45 -35.18
N ALA A 152 1.30 -0.39 -36.00
CA ALA A 152 1.95 -1.63 -36.47
C ALA A 152 3.24 -1.32 -37.26
N ARG A 153 3.24 -0.29 -38.13
CA ARG A 153 4.45 0.16 -38.84
C ARG A 153 5.53 0.63 -37.87
N VAL A 154 5.17 1.39 -36.84
CA VAL A 154 6.13 1.84 -35.82
C VAL A 154 6.71 0.66 -35.05
N VAL A 155 5.86 -0.25 -34.56
CA VAL A 155 6.28 -1.45 -33.81
C VAL A 155 7.22 -2.31 -34.63
N GLU A 156 6.88 -2.60 -35.89
CA GLU A 156 7.72 -3.37 -36.79
C GLU A 156 9.10 -2.69 -37.02
N ALA A 157 9.10 -1.39 -37.24
CA ALA A 157 10.32 -0.66 -37.52
C ALA A 157 11.27 -0.60 -36.30
N VAL A 158 10.73 -0.45 -35.08
CA VAL A 158 11.55 -0.40 -33.85
C VAL A 158 12.05 -1.80 -33.47
N ILE A 159 11.29 -2.87 -33.73
CA ILE A 159 11.76 -4.27 -33.58
C ILE A 159 12.92 -4.51 -34.56
N LYS A 160 12.78 -4.15 -35.82
CA LYS A 160 13.86 -4.23 -36.82
C LYS A 160 15.08 -3.39 -36.46
N ALA A 161 14.89 -2.29 -35.73
CA ALA A 161 15.97 -1.43 -35.22
C ALA A 161 16.70 -2.05 -34.01
N GLY A 162 16.11 -3.06 -33.35
CA GLY A 162 16.71 -3.80 -32.25
C GLY A 162 16.03 -3.62 -30.89
N ALA A 163 14.80 -3.08 -30.82
CA ALA A 163 14.02 -3.11 -29.60
C ALA A 163 13.75 -4.54 -29.15
N THR A 164 14.00 -4.83 -27.89
CA THR A 164 13.77 -6.14 -27.26
C THR A 164 12.40 -6.22 -26.60
N VAL A 165 11.87 -5.05 -26.23
CA VAL A 165 10.51 -4.89 -25.66
C VAL A 165 9.86 -3.70 -26.36
N VAL A 166 8.56 -3.82 -26.65
CA VAL A 166 7.76 -2.70 -27.16
C VAL A 166 6.54 -2.49 -26.27
N ASN A 167 6.50 -1.34 -25.62
CA ASN A 167 5.43 -0.93 -24.73
C ASN A 167 4.33 -0.18 -25.51
N ILE A 168 3.08 -0.57 -25.25
CA ILE A 168 1.87 -0.04 -25.89
C ILE A 168 1.04 0.69 -24.84
N PRO A 169 1.34 1.98 -24.52
CA PRO A 169 0.66 2.67 -23.44
C PRO A 169 -0.72 3.21 -23.82
N ASP A 170 -1.70 2.96 -22.95
CA ASP A 170 -2.92 3.75 -22.85
C ASP A 170 -2.66 4.96 -21.95
N THR A 171 -1.91 5.92 -22.50
CA THR A 171 -1.36 7.06 -21.77
C THR A 171 -2.41 7.96 -21.13
N THR A 172 -3.61 8.03 -21.72
CA THR A 172 -4.70 8.87 -21.25
C THR A 172 -5.76 8.08 -20.46
N GLY A 173 -5.57 6.77 -20.26
CA GLY A 173 -6.54 5.91 -19.59
C GLY A 173 -7.91 5.90 -20.27
N TYR A 174 -7.93 6.01 -21.61
CA TYR A 174 -9.13 6.21 -22.42
C TYR A 174 -9.72 4.90 -22.95
N CYS A 175 -8.91 3.89 -23.19
CA CYS A 175 -9.34 2.66 -23.83
C CYS A 175 -10.30 1.86 -22.95
N LEU A 176 -11.28 1.23 -23.61
CA LEU A 176 -12.06 0.14 -23.01
C LEU A 176 -11.27 -1.18 -23.11
N PRO A 177 -11.50 -2.16 -22.22
CA PRO A 177 -10.73 -3.41 -22.22
C PRO A 177 -10.74 -4.14 -23.56
N GLU A 178 -11.89 -4.26 -24.19
CA GLU A 178 -12.03 -4.92 -25.49
C GLU A 178 -11.28 -4.18 -26.61
N GLU A 179 -11.30 -2.84 -26.59
CA GLU A 179 -10.59 -2.01 -27.55
C GLU A 179 -9.07 -2.16 -27.40
N TYR A 180 -8.59 -2.13 -26.14
CA TYR A 180 -7.19 -2.28 -25.85
C TYR A 180 -6.68 -3.69 -26.20
N GLY A 181 -7.43 -4.73 -25.81
CA GLY A 181 -7.12 -6.11 -26.17
C GLY A 181 -7.11 -6.32 -27.69
N ALA A 182 -8.10 -5.75 -28.41
CA ALA A 182 -8.13 -5.82 -29.87
C ALA A 182 -6.92 -5.14 -30.55
N LYS A 183 -6.44 -4.04 -29.97
CA LYS A 183 -5.23 -3.34 -30.44
C LYS A 183 -3.98 -4.22 -30.28
N ILE A 184 -3.80 -4.87 -29.13
CA ILE A 184 -2.69 -5.79 -28.91
C ILE A 184 -2.78 -6.97 -29.87
N LYS A 185 -3.96 -7.58 -30.04
CA LYS A 185 -4.19 -8.67 -30.99
C LYS A 185 -3.85 -8.25 -32.41
N TYR A 186 -4.28 -7.05 -32.83
CA TYR A 186 -3.97 -6.49 -34.14
C TYR A 186 -2.46 -6.46 -34.42
N LEU A 187 -1.66 -6.05 -33.44
CA LEU A 187 -0.20 -6.04 -33.58
C LEU A 187 0.36 -7.44 -33.83
N PHE A 188 -0.12 -8.46 -33.06
CA PHE A 188 0.31 -9.85 -33.29
C PHE A 188 -0.08 -10.41 -34.66
N GLU A 189 -1.16 -9.92 -35.25
CA GLU A 189 -1.65 -10.36 -36.56
C GLU A 189 -0.98 -9.63 -37.75
N HIS A 190 -0.43 -8.40 -37.53
CA HIS A 190 0.00 -7.54 -38.64
C HIS A 190 1.46 -7.08 -38.58
N VAL A 191 2.20 -7.39 -37.51
CA VAL A 191 3.60 -6.99 -37.38
C VAL A 191 4.52 -8.14 -37.70
N ASP A 192 5.32 -8.01 -38.75
CA ASP A 192 6.32 -8.99 -39.12
C ASP A 192 7.47 -9.06 -38.10
N GLY A 193 7.69 -10.26 -37.54
CA GLY A 193 8.76 -10.50 -36.56
C GLY A 193 8.44 -10.00 -35.16
N ILE A 194 7.16 -9.87 -34.79
CA ILE A 194 6.71 -9.50 -33.46
C ILE A 194 7.21 -10.48 -32.37
N ASP A 195 7.45 -11.71 -32.75
CA ASP A 195 8.03 -12.76 -31.90
C ASP A 195 9.49 -12.51 -31.45
N LYS A 196 10.16 -11.52 -32.04
CA LYS A 196 11.53 -11.11 -31.69
C LYS A 196 11.59 -10.10 -30.54
N ALA A 197 10.43 -9.59 -30.11
CA ALA A 197 10.32 -8.67 -29.00
C ALA A 197 9.17 -9.07 -28.07
N VAL A 198 9.26 -8.65 -26.82
CA VAL A 198 8.16 -8.78 -25.86
C VAL A 198 7.24 -7.58 -26.03
N ILE A 199 5.94 -7.82 -26.15
CA ILE A 199 4.93 -6.74 -26.10
C ILE A 199 4.58 -6.47 -24.64
N SER A 200 4.70 -5.21 -24.24
CA SER A 200 4.41 -4.69 -22.90
C SER A 200 3.14 -3.84 -22.90
N THR A 201 2.42 -3.85 -21.79
CA THR A 201 1.27 -2.99 -21.56
C THR A 201 1.58 -1.96 -20.47
N HIS A 202 1.08 -0.74 -20.65
CA HIS A 202 1.11 0.33 -19.65
C HIS A 202 -0.23 1.07 -19.70
N CYS A 203 -1.02 0.99 -18.64
CA CYS A 203 -2.36 1.56 -18.66
C CYS A 203 -2.58 2.51 -17.49
N HIS A 204 -3.00 3.75 -17.79
CA HIS A 204 -3.47 4.71 -16.80
C HIS A 204 -4.94 4.46 -16.42
N ASN A 205 -5.34 4.96 -15.25
CA ASN A 205 -6.61 4.60 -14.60
C ASN A 205 -7.67 5.70 -14.64
N ASP A 206 -7.60 6.61 -15.61
CA ASP A 206 -8.48 7.79 -15.66
C ASP A 206 -9.97 7.42 -15.74
N LEU A 207 -10.31 6.33 -16.44
CA LEU A 207 -11.68 5.77 -16.47
C LEU A 207 -11.88 4.58 -15.54
N GLY A 208 -10.91 4.25 -14.67
CA GLY A 208 -11.00 3.12 -13.75
C GLY A 208 -10.80 1.75 -14.42
N MET A 209 -10.16 1.70 -15.61
CA MET A 209 -10.04 0.48 -16.42
C MET A 209 -8.60 -0.05 -16.53
N ALA A 210 -7.62 0.56 -15.85
CA ALA A 210 -6.21 0.22 -16.03
C ALA A 210 -5.92 -1.29 -15.85
N THR A 211 -6.35 -1.87 -14.75
CA THR A 211 -6.14 -3.31 -14.46
C THR A 211 -6.87 -4.20 -15.48
N ALA A 212 -8.08 -3.83 -15.87
CA ALA A 212 -8.85 -4.59 -16.87
C ALA A 212 -8.18 -4.50 -18.26
N ASN A 213 -7.73 -3.31 -18.68
CA ASN A 213 -7.02 -3.11 -19.94
C ASN A 213 -5.72 -3.92 -19.97
N THR A 214 -4.92 -3.84 -18.90
CA THR A 214 -3.67 -4.61 -18.76
C THR A 214 -3.94 -6.11 -18.86
N PHE A 215 -4.94 -6.63 -18.17
CA PHE A 215 -5.27 -8.06 -18.23
C PHE A 215 -5.76 -8.49 -19.62
N GLU A 216 -6.56 -7.67 -20.30
CA GLU A 216 -6.93 -7.92 -21.69
C GLU A 216 -5.72 -7.89 -22.64
N GLY A 217 -4.77 -7.00 -22.41
CA GLY A 217 -3.51 -7.01 -23.14
C GLY A 217 -2.74 -8.32 -22.98
N ILE A 218 -2.65 -8.86 -21.75
CA ILE A 218 -2.03 -10.16 -21.45
C ILE A 218 -2.75 -11.28 -22.20
N ARG A 219 -4.09 -11.31 -22.16
CA ARG A 219 -4.92 -12.33 -22.86
C ARG A 219 -4.71 -12.32 -24.37
N ASN A 220 -4.38 -11.17 -24.93
CA ASN A 220 -4.15 -10.98 -26.36
C ASN A 220 -2.67 -11.05 -26.78
N GLY A 221 -1.78 -11.50 -25.88
CA GLY A 221 -0.40 -11.85 -26.24
C GLY A 221 0.70 -11.05 -25.55
N ALA A 222 0.42 -9.96 -24.86
CA ALA A 222 1.43 -9.24 -24.08
C ALA A 222 2.03 -10.15 -23.00
N ARG A 223 3.33 -10.00 -22.75
CA ARG A 223 4.06 -10.82 -21.76
C ARG A 223 4.94 -9.98 -20.83
N GLN A 224 4.83 -8.67 -20.89
CA GLN A 224 5.28 -7.73 -19.86
C GLN A 224 4.15 -6.78 -19.51
N VAL A 225 4.08 -6.37 -18.25
CA VAL A 225 3.14 -5.36 -17.77
C VAL A 225 3.88 -4.32 -16.95
N GLU A 226 3.64 -3.05 -17.25
CA GLU A 226 4.13 -1.93 -16.44
C GLU A 226 3.08 -1.59 -15.41
N VAL A 227 3.50 -1.61 -14.15
CA VAL A 227 2.62 -1.49 -13.00
C VAL A 227 3.27 -0.66 -11.90
N THR A 228 2.49 -0.25 -10.92
CA THR A 228 2.99 0.42 -9.72
C THR A 228 2.38 -0.21 -8.47
N ILE A 229 3.10 -0.13 -7.36
CA ILE A 229 2.54 -0.50 -6.05
C ILE A 229 1.39 0.46 -5.72
N ASN A 230 0.26 -0.07 -5.27
CA ASN A 230 -0.98 0.66 -4.96
C ASN A 230 -1.63 1.35 -6.18
N GLY A 231 -1.13 1.12 -7.39
CA GLY A 231 -1.58 1.83 -8.57
C GLY A 231 -1.22 3.33 -8.55
N VAL A 232 -0.20 3.74 -7.80
CA VAL A 232 0.23 5.15 -7.77
C VAL A 232 0.69 5.61 -9.16
N GLY A 233 0.49 6.88 -9.48
CA GLY A 233 0.86 7.43 -10.78
C GLY A 233 0.15 8.73 -11.08
N GLU A 234 0.50 9.32 -12.21
CA GLU A 234 -0.05 10.60 -12.65
C GLU A 234 -1.59 10.56 -12.75
N ARG A 235 -2.27 11.64 -12.39
CA ARG A 235 -3.74 11.82 -12.42
C ARG A 235 -4.48 10.79 -11.56
N ALA A 236 -5.09 9.76 -12.17
CA ALA A 236 -5.84 8.70 -11.47
C ALA A 236 -5.00 7.44 -11.16
N GLY A 237 -3.72 7.46 -11.55
CA GLY A 237 -2.78 6.38 -11.29
C GLY A 237 -2.63 5.39 -12.44
N ASN A 238 -1.91 4.32 -12.15
CA ASN A 238 -1.55 3.23 -13.05
C ASN A 238 -2.28 1.92 -12.71
N THR A 239 -2.05 0.91 -13.52
CA THR A 239 -2.34 -0.48 -13.15
C THR A 239 -1.63 -0.84 -11.86
N ALA A 240 -2.35 -1.39 -10.90
CA ALA A 240 -1.78 -1.80 -9.62
C ALA A 240 -1.12 -3.19 -9.72
N LEU A 241 0.14 -3.29 -9.26
CA LEU A 241 0.91 -4.53 -9.25
C LEU A 241 0.16 -5.65 -8.51
N GLU A 242 -0.32 -5.33 -7.31
CA GLU A 242 -1.03 -6.28 -6.45
C GLU A 242 -2.28 -6.87 -7.11
N GLU A 243 -2.98 -6.07 -7.92
CA GLU A 243 -4.19 -6.53 -8.61
C GLU A 243 -3.83 -7.54 -9.70
N ILE A 244 -2.86 -7.24 -10.56
CA ILE A 244 -2.41 -8.17 -11.62
C ILE A 244 -1.81 -9.44 -11.02
N ALA A 245 -0.96 -9.33 -10.00
CA ALA A 245 -0.34 -10.49 -9.36
C ALA A 245 -1.39 -11.44 -8.78
N MET A 246 -2.42 -10.88 -8.13
CA MET A 246 -3.47 -11.70 -7.52
C MET A 246 -4.48 -12.22 -8.55
N ILE A 247 -4.79 -11.50 -9.63
CA ILE A 247 -5.59 -12.04 -10.75
C ILE A 247 -4.91 -13.30 -11.30
N LEU A 248 -3.61 -13.23 -11.61
CA LEU A 248 -2.88 -14.37 -12.18
C LEU A 248 -2.73 -15.53 -11.17
N LYS A 249 -2.66 -15.23 -9.88
CA LYS A 249 -2.63 -16.25 -8.83
C LYS A 249 -3.97 -16.96 -8.65
N CYS A 250 -5.09 -16.23 -8.73
CA CYS A 250 -6.42 -16.78 -8.53
C CYS A 250 -6.95 -17.53 -9.76
N HIS A 251 -6.64 -17.05 -10.97
CA HIS A 251 -7.12 -17.61 -12.23
C HIS A 251 -6.10 -18.58 -12.87
N LYS A 252 -5.87 -19.70 -12.21
CA LYS A 252 -4.94 -20.75 -12.68
C LYS A 252 -5.39 -21.41 -13.97
N ASP A 253 -6.65 -21.31 -14.34
CA ASP A 253 -7.24 -21.78 -15.58
C ASP A 253 -6.71 -21.05 -16.82
N THR A 254 -6.06 -19.91 -16.65
CA THR A 254 -5.42 -19.18 -17.75
C THR A 254 -4.02 -19.69 -18.12
N ASP A 255 -3.43 -20.55 -17.30
CA ASP A 255 -2.02 -20.99 -17.38
C ASP A 255 -0.98 -19.84 -17.32
N LEU A 256 -1.41 -18.62 -17.06
CA LEU A 256 -0.55 -17.43 -16.95
C LEU A 256 -0.05 -17.26 -15.52
N TYR A 257 1.21 -16.85 -15.35
CA TYR A 257 1.80 -16.69 -14.02
C TYR A 257 2.88 -15.60 -13.97
N THR A 258 3.18 -15.16 -12.76
CA THR A 258 4.32 -14.28 -12.45
C THR A 258 5.21 -14.93 -11.40
N ASN A 259 6.41 -14.38 -11.22
CA ASN A 259 7.34 -14.79 -10.15
C ASN A 259 7.16 -13.98 -8.85
N ILE A 260 6.11 -13.19 -8.75
CA ILE A 260 5.86 -12.32 -7.59
C ILE A 260 5.64 -13.15 -6.32
N ASN A 261 6.41 -12.85 -5.29
CA ASN A 261 6.16 -13.35 -3.94
C ASN A 261 5.01 -12.54 -3.31
N THR A 262 3.79 -13.03 -3.53
CA THR A 262 2.58 -12.31 -3.13
C THR A 262 2.50 -12.04 -1.62
N GLN A 263 3.15 -12.85 -0.77
CA GLN A 263 3.17 -12.65 0.69
C GLN A 263 3.90 -11.36 1.13
N LYS A 264 4.59 -10.66 0.22
CA LYS A 264 5.21 -9.36 0.49
C LYS A 264 4.38 -8.16 0.04
N ILE A 265 3.26 -8.41 -0.62
CA ILE A 265 2.42 -7.35 -1.22
C ILE A 265 1.95 -6.36 -0.15
N TYR A 266 1.36 -6.85 0.94
CA TYR A 266 0.77 -5.97 1.94
C TYR A 266 1.81 -5.09 2.65
N SER A 267 2.95 -5.66 3.04
CA SER A 267 4.02 -4.90 3.70
C SER A 267 4.61 -3.83 2.79
N LEU A 268 4.84 -4.15 1.51
CA LEU A 268 5.36 -3.19 0.53
C LEU A 268 4.32 -2.10 0.19
N SER A 269 3.05 -2.47 0.06
CA SER A 269 1.94 -1.51 -0.10
C SER A 269 1.94 -0.47 1.02
N ARG A 270 2.10 -0.90 2.27
CA ARG A 270 2.18 0.01 3.44
C ARG A 270 3.43 0.87 3.43
N MET A 271 4.58 0.30 3.07
CA MET A 271 5.83 1.05 2.97
C MET A 271 5.71 2.19 1.95
N VAL A 272 5.26 1.89 0.73
CA VAL A 272 5.08 2.89 -0.34
C VAL A 272 4.07 3.95 0.07
N SER A 273 2.93 3.55 0.64
CA SER A 273 1.91 4.48 1.15
C SER A 273 2.47 5.46 2.20
N ASN A 274 3.29 4.97 3.12
CA ASN A 274 3.88 5.79 4.17
C ASN A 274 4.98 6.72 3.63
N LEU A 275 5.90 6.21 2.81
CA LEU A 275 7.02 6.99 2.27
C LEU A 275 6.54 8.07 1.29
N MET A 276 5.53 7.77 0.47
CA MET A 276 4.92 8.73 -0.46
C MET A 276 3.88 9.63 0.20
N ASN A 277 3.55 9.42 1.49
CA ASN A 277 2.46 10.10 2.19
C ASN A 277 1.13 10.05 1.40
N MET A 278 0.86 8.92 0.75
CA MET A 278 -0.34 8.68 -0.04
C MET A 278 -1.12 7.51 0.54
N PRO A 279 -2.12 7.77 1.41
CA PRO A 279 -2.88 6.71 2.08
C PRO A 279 -3.65 5.85 1.10
N VAL A 280 -3.55 4.53 1.27
CA VAL A 280 -4.35 3.57 0.53
C VAL A 280 -5.82 3.72 0.91
N GLN A 281 -6.71 3.82 -0.08
CA GLN A 281 -8.14 3.88 0.15
C GLN A 281 -8.61 2.64 0.95
N PRO A 282 -9.48 2.79 1.95
CA PRO A 282 -9.93 1.66 2.77
C PRO A 282 -10.54 0.50 1.97
N ASN A 283 -11.20 0.80 0.87
CA ASN A 283 -11.85 -0.17 -0.03
C ASN A 283 -10.99 -0.52 -1.27
N LYS A 284 -9.71 -0.17 -1.31
CA LYS A 284 -8.80 -0.57 -2.39
C LYS A 284 -8.77 -2.09 -2.48
N ALA A 285 -8.88 -2.62 -3.69
CA ALA A 285 -8.75 -4.05 -3.90
C ALA A 285 -7.39 -4.57 -3.35
N ILE A 286 -7.37 -5.77 -2.83
CA ILE A 286 -6.24 -6.52 -2.30
C ILE A 286 -5.63 -5.91 -1.03
N VAL A 287 -5.26 -4.64 -1.01
CA VAL A 287 -4.44 -4.00 0.06
C VAL A 287 -5.19 -3.00 0.94
N GLY A 288 -6.43 -2.68 0.62
CA GLY A 288 -7.26 -1.80 1.44
C GLY A 288 -7.60 -2.46 2.79
N ARG A 289 -7.68 -1.67 3.86
CA ARG A 289 -8.00 -2.20 5.21
C ARG A 289 -9.33 -2.95 5.28
N ASN A 290 -10.26 -2.67 4.36
CA ASN A 290 -11.58 -3.32 4.29
C ASN A 290 -11.60 -4.52 3.33
N ALA A 291 -10.51 -4.80 2.60
CA ALA A 291 -10.49 -5.84 1.58
C ALA A 291 -10.80 -7.24 2.12
N PHE A 292 -10.47 -7.48 3.40
CA PHE A 292 -10.72 -8.74 4.11
C PHE A 292 -11.61 -8.53 5.34
N SER A 293 -12.50 -7.54 5.30
CA SER A 293 -13.37 -7.19 6.42
C SER A 293 -14.83 -7.43 6.07
N HIS A 294 -15.52 -8.18 6.91
CA HIS A 294 -16.95 -8.48 6.77
C HIS A 294 -17.75 -7.79 7.87
N SER A 295 -18.72 -6.94 7.50
CA SER A 295 -19.61 -6.24 8.44
C SER A 295 -21.05 -6.74 8.41
N SER A 296 -21.45 -7.49 7.39
CA SER A 296 -22.79 -8.08 7.26
C SER A 296 -22.86 -9.39 8.06
N GLY A 297 -23.87 -9.55 8.94
CA GLY A 297 -24.05 -10.77 9.73
C GLY A 297 -24.18 -12.04 8.89
N ILE A 298 -24.82 -11.96 7.71
CA ILE A 298 -24.94 -13.09 6.78
C ILE A 298 -23.57 -13.49 6.24
N HIS A 299 -22.75 -12.51 5.86
CA HIS A 299 -21.40 -12.77 5.37
C HIS A 299 -20.50 -13.32 6.48
N GLN A 300 -20.57 -12.75 7.67
CA GLN A 300 -19.80 -13.21 8.84
C GLN A 300 -20.13 -14.66 9.19
N ASP A 301 -21.40 -15.02 9.23
CA ASP A 301 -21.83 -16.42 9.46
C ASP A 301 -21.33 -17.38 8.38
N GLY A 302 -21.36 -16.95 7.11
CA GLY A 302 -20.84 -17.71 6.00
C GLY A 302 -19.32 -17.95 6.10
N VAL A 303 -18.56 -16.89 6.33
CA VAL A 303 -17.08 -16.95 6.48
C VAL A 303 -16.68 -17.83 7.66
N LEU A 304 -17.37 -17.72 8.81
CA LEU A 304 -17.10 -18.56 9.99
C LEU A 304 -17.34 -20.05 9.72
N LYS A 305 -18.28 -20.38 8.83
CA LYS A 305 -18.56 -21.77 8.43
C LYS A 305 -17.53 -22.27 7.41
N ASN A 306 -17.23 -21.45 6.41
CA ASN A 306 -16.19 -21.68 5.40
C ASN A 306 -15.82 -20.35 4.71
N ALA A 307 -14.56 -19.94 4.82
CA ALA A 307 -14.06 -18.70 4.21
C ALA A 307 -14.38 -18.60 2.70
N GLN A 308 -14.34 -19.71 1.97
CA GLN A 308 -14.63 -19.77 0.53
C GLN A 308 -16.05 -19.35 0.15
N THR A 309 -16.98 -19.20 1.11
CA THR A 309 -18.35 -18.73 0.82
C THR A 309 -18.38 -17.28 0.33
N TYR A 310 -17.42 -16.45 0.77
CA TYR A 310 -17.35 -15.03 0.46
C TYR A 310 -15.94 -14.53 0.17
N GLU A 311 -14.92 -15.37 0.27
CA GLU A 311 -13.52 -15.01 0.07
C GLU A 311 -12.90 -15.85 -1.04
N ILE A 312 -12.31 -15.16 -2.02
CA ILE A 312 -11.58 -15.77 -3.15
C ILE A 312 -10.05 -15.72 -2.94
N ILE A 313 -9.59 -14.97 -1.94
CA ILE A 313 -8.19 -14.76 -1.59
C ILE A 313 -8.03 -15.02 -0.10
N ASP A 314 -7.08 -15.86 0.28
CA ASP A 314 -6.67 -15.99 1.68
C ASP A 314 -5.79 -14.78 2.04
N PRO A 315 -6.06 -14.04 3.14
CA PRO A 315 -5.22 -12.94 3.61
C PRO A 315 -3.73 -13.31 3.70
N LYS A 316 -3.41 -14.54 4.08
CA LYS A 316 -2.04 -15.06 4.12
C LYS A 316 -1.35 -15.04 2.77
N ASP A 317 -2.11 -15.10 1.69
CA ASP A 317 -1.57 -15.03 0.32
C ASP A 317 -0.91 -13.69 0.01
N ILE A 318 -1.27 -12.64 0.74
CA ILE A 318 -0.69 -11.30 0.58
C ILE A 318 0.15 -10.86 1.80
N GLY A 319 0.34 -11.74 2.79
CA GLY A 319 1.15 -11.49 3.99
C GLY A 319 0.37 -10.87 5.15
N LEU A 320 -0.93 -11.08 5.21
CA LEU A 320 -1.77 -10.78 6.39
C LEU A 320 -2.00 -12.05 7.19
N ASP A 321 -1.93 -11.96 8.52
CA ASP A 321 -2.04 -13.15 9.39
C ASP A 321 -3.48 -13.66 9.50
N GLU A 322 -4.48 -12.75 9.54
CA GLU A 322 -5.90 -13.12 9.78
C GLU A 322 -6.89 -12.17 9.10
N ASN A 323 -8.12 -12.65 8.89
CA ASN A 323 -9.28 -11.88 8.47
C ASN A 323 -9.81 -11.01 9.61
N SER A 324 -10.27 -9.81 9.31
CA SER A 324 -10.88 -8.92 10.28
C SER A 324 -12.41 -9.03 10.23
N ILE A 325 -13.01 -9.64 11.26
CA ILE A 325 -14.45 -9.52 11.50
C ILE A 325 -14.71 -8.18 12.19
N VAL A 326 -15.23 -7.21 11.44
CA VAL A 326 -15.59 -5.90 11.98
C VAL A 326 -16.99 -5.97 12.59
N LEU A 327 -17.08 -5.77 13.89
CA LEU A 327 -18.37 -5.77 14.60
C LEU A 327 -19.12 -4.46 14.37
N THR A 328 -20.37 -4.59 13.94
CA THR A 328 -21.30 -3.47 13.67
C THR A 328 -22.71 -3.83 14.17
N ALA A 329 -23.65 -2.88 14.13
CA ALA A 329 -25.06 -3.15 14.44
C ALA A 329 -25.70 -4.25 13.54
N ARG A 330 -25.01 -4.69 12.48
CA ARG A 330 -25.47 -5.76 11.59
C ARG A 330 -24.81 -7.11 11.88
N SER A 331 -23.88 -7.17 12.83
CA SER A 331 -23.22 -8.41 13.21
C SER A 331 -24.16 -9.29 14.05
N GLY A 332 -24.17 -10.58 13.77
CA GLY A 332 -24.98 -11.56 14.51
C GLY A 332 -24.28 -12.13 15.73
N HIS A 333 -24.99 -12.96 16.53
CA HIS A 333 -24.46 -13.67 17.69
C HIS A 333 -23.19 -14.45 17.40
N ALA A 334 -23.10 -15.12 16.24
CA ALA A 334 -21.93 -15.92 15.86
C ALA A 334 -20.65 -15.08 15.76
N ALA A 335 -20.74 -13.87 15.18
CA ALA A 335 -19.59 -12.96 15.04
C ALA A 335 -19.13 -12.42 16.40
N LEU A 336 -20.08 -12.04 17.28
CA LEU A 336 -19.78 -11.59 18.64
C LEU A 336 -19.14 -12.71 19.45
N LYS A 337 -19.70 -13.92 19.40
CA LYS A 337 -19.20 -15.12 20.08
C LYS A 337 -17.75 -15.41 19.62
N TYR A 338 -17.53 -15.51 18.31
CA TYR A 338 -16.20 -15.75 17.75
C TYR A 338 -15.18 -14.70 18.23
N ARG A 339 -15.56 -13.42 18.20
CA ARG A 339 -14.65 -12.34 18.62
C ARG A 339 -14.33 -12.40 20.11
N LEU A 340 -15.28 -12.75 20.94
CA LEU A 340 -15.06 -12.99 22.39
C LEU A 340 -14.17 -14.20 22.63
N GLU A 341 -14.39 -15.31 21.90
CA GLU A 341 -13.58 -16.53 22.00
C GLU A 341 -12.11 -16.31 21.57
N THR A 342 -11.86 -15.49 20.53
CA THR A 342 -10.49 -15.12 20.14
C THR A 342 -9.73 -14.35 21.23
N HIS A 343 -10.47 -13.67 22.13
CA HIS A 343 -9.92 -13.01 23.32
C HIS A 343 -10.00 -13.88 24.59
N GLY A 344 -10.27 -15.20 24.46
CA GLY A 344 -10.32 -16.13 25.58
C GLY A 344 -11.55 -16.02 26.45
N VAL A 345 -12.61 -15.34 26.00
CA VAL A 345 -13.87 -15.17 26.74
C VAL A 345 -14.92 -16.15 26.20
N ASN A 346 -15.20 -17.21 26.97
CA ASN A 346 -16.25 -18.18 26.66
C ASN A 346 -17.46 -17.89 27.51
N LEU A 347 -18.62 -17.64 26.89
CA LEU A 347 -19.90 -17.36 27.56
C LEU A 347 -20.90 -18.51 27.30
N SER A 348 -21.79 -18.76 28.27
CA SER A 348 -22.97 -19.57 27.99
C SER A 348 -23.92 -18.84 27.05
N GLU A 349 -24.80 -19.58 26.35
CA GLU A 349 -25.76 -18.99 25.40
C GLU A 349 -26.63 -17.90 26.07
N GLU A 350 -27.11 -18.13 27.31
CA GLU A 350 -27.90 -17.14 28.06
C GLU A 350 -27.12 -15.85 28.38
N LYS A 351 -25.81 -15.96 28.65
CA LYS A 351 -24.95 -14.79 28.89
C LYS A 351 -24.61 -14.09 27.58
N LEU A 352 -24.38 -14.83 26.53
CA LEU A 352 -24.13 -14.30 25.21
C LEU A 352 -25.33 -13.48 24.71
N ASP A 353 -26.57 -13.95 24.92
CA ASP A 353 -27.77 -13.22 24.53
C ASP A 353 -27.86 -11.87 25.22
N LYS A 354 -27.58 -11.80 26.53
CA LYS A 354 -27.56 -10.53 27.27
C LYS A 354 -26.47 -9.58 26.77
N VAL A 355 -25.26 -10.09 26.56
CA VAL A 355 -24.14 -9.30 26.02
C VAL A 355 -24.46 -8.80 24.60
N TYR A 356 -25.16 -9.62 23.81
CA TYR A 356 -25.56 -9.26 22.46
C TYR A 356 -26.61 -8.13 22.44
N GLU A 357 -27.58 -8.13 23.35
CA GLU A 357 -28.54 -7.02 23.47
C GLU A 357 -27.85 -5.70 23.83
N GLU A 358 -26.89 -5.72 24.77
CA GLU A 358 -26.11 -4.53 25.11
C GLU A 358 -25.16 -4.11 23.99
N PHE A 359 -24.58 -5.07 23.28
CA PHE A 359 -23.77 -4.85 22.09
C PHE A 359 -24.57 -4.10 21.00
N LEU A 360 -25.81 -4.49 20.71
CA LEU A 360 -26.65 -3.81 19.73
C LEU A 360 -26.94 -2.37 20.14
N LYS A 361 -27.24 -2.13 21.42
CA LYS A 361 -27.46 -0.77 21.95
C LYS A 361 -26.21 0.11 21.82
N LEU A 362 -25.03 -0.47 21.98
CA LEU A 362 -23.75 0.22 21.79
C LEU A 362 -23.48 0.47 20.31
N ALA A 363 -23.72 -0.52 19.45
CA ALA A 363 -23.48 -0.46 18.02
C ALA A 363 -24.38 0.56 17.29
N ASP A 364 -25.58 0.83 17.82
CA ASP A 364 -26.43 1.91 17.30
C ASP A 364 -25.88 3.32 17.61
N LYS A 365 -25.07 3.44 18.65
CA LYS A 365 -24.51 4.73 19.11
C LYS A 365 -23.07 4.96 18.62
N LYS A 366 -22.34 3.90 18.34
CA LYS A 366 -20.90 3.95 18.02
C LYS A 366 -20.63 3.33 16.64
N LYS A 367 -19.97 4.07 15.73
CA LYS A 367 -19.70 3.62 14.36
C LYS A 367 -18.74 2.43 14.27
N GLU A 368 -17.75 2.37 15.16
CA GLU A 368 -16.75 1.31 15.23
C GLU A 368 -16.75 0.74 16.64
N ILE A 369 -17.01 -0.57 16.75
CA ILE A 369 -16.92 -1.30 17.99
C ILE A 369 -15.59 -2.03 18.01
N ASN A 370 -14.78 -1.74 19.01
CA ASN A 370 -13.49 -2.40 19.20
C ASN A 370 -13.60 -3.56 20.20
N ASP A 371 -12.50 -4.31 20.32
CA ASP A 371 -12.44 -5.47 21.19
C ASP A 371 -12.65 -5.11 22.66
N ASP A 372 -12.15 -3.95 23.10
CA ASP A 372 -12.34 -3.48 24.47
C ASP A 372 -13.81 -3.22 24.80
N ASP A 373 -14.59 -2.73 23.83
CA ASP A 373 -16.02 -2.52 24.00
C ASP A 373 -16.75 -3.83 24.28
N ILE A 374 -16.45 -4.88 23.51
CA ILE A 374 -17.12 -6.19 23.68
C ILE A 374 -16.61 -6.93 24.93
N LEU A 375 -15.34 -6.78 25.26
CA LEU A 375 -14.76 -7.34 26.48
C LEU A 375 -15.33 -6.65 27.72
N MET A 376 -15.59 -5.33 27.66
CA MET A 376 -16.27 -4.59 28.70
C MET A 376 -17.73 -5.07 28.89
N LEU A 377 -18.47 -5.27 27.80
CA LEU A 377 -19.82 -5.81 27.84
C LEU A 377 -19.85 -7.24 28.39
N ALA A 378 -18.90 -8.07 27.98
CA ALA A 378 -18.76 -9.44 28.49
C ALA A 378 -18.26 -9.49 29.94
N GLY A 379 -17.47 -8.50 30.34
CA GLY A 379 -16.84 -8.37 31.65
C GLY A 379 -17.60 -7.47 32.63
N SER A 380 -18.78 -6.93 32.26
CA SER A 380 -19.60 -6.12 33.18
C SER A 380 -20.01 -6.87 34.46
N GLU A 381 -19.89 -8.18 34.49
CA GLU A 381 -19.90 -8.98 35.73
C GLU A 381 -18.53 -9.08 36.43
N ARG A 382 -17.41 -8.64 35.79
CA ARG A 382 -16.08 -8.54 36.43
C ARG A 382 -15.64 -7.08 36.69
N ALA A 383 -16.36 -6.10 36.17
CA ALA A 383 -15.93 -4.68 36.13
C ALA A 383 -16.03 -3.94 37.47
N ASN A 384 -16.19 -4.60 38.58
CA ASN A 384 -16.16 -3.96 39.91
C ASN A 384 -14.79 -3.91 40.59
N ASP A 385 -13.73 -4.45 39.98
CA ASP A 385 -12.38 -4.50 40.57
C ASP A 385 -11.29 -3.82 39.76
N HIS A 386 -11.48 -2.53 39.39
CA HIS A 386 -10.33 -1.66 39.15
C HIS A 386 -9.67 -1.37 40.49
N HIS A 387 -8.61 -2.09 40.82
CA HIS A 387 -7.89 -1.86 42.08
C HIS A 387 -6.92 -0.69 42.00
N ILE A 388 -6.56 -0.19 40.78
CA ILE A 388 -5.81 1.06 40.57
C ILE A 388 -6.76 2.09 40.00
N LYS A 389 -6.93 3.22 40.69
CA LYS A 389 -7.74 4.36 40.24
C LYS A 389 -6.89 5.64 40.29
N VAL A 390 -7.10 6.55 39.32
CA VAL A 390 -6.51 7.88 39.37
C VAL A 390 -7.37 8.74 40.32
N ASP A 391 -6.78 9.19 41.41
CA ASP A 391 -7.45 10.08 42.39
C ASP A 391 -7.36 11.55 41.91
N TRP A 392 -6.18 11.95 41.47
CA TRP A 392 -5.93 13.26 40.90
C TRP A 392 -4.68 13.26 40.00
N LEU A 393 -4.61 14.20 39.06
CA LEU A 393 -3.48 14.43 38.17
C LEU A 393 -3.26 15.92 37.98
N GLN A 394 -2.02 16.35 38.10
CA GLN A 394 -1.58 17.71 37.77
C GLN A 394 -0.37 17.62 36.84
N ALA A 395 -0.45 18.25 35.65
CA ALA A 395 0.65 18.36 34.74
C ALA A 395 0.93 19.84 34.38
N THR A 396 2.21 20.16 34.26
CA THR A 396 2.66 21.48 33.88
C THR A 396 3.65 21.38 32.74
N SER A 397 3.37 22.07 31.64
CA SER A 397 4.28 22.14 30.48
C SER A 397 4.14 23.50 29.77
N GLY A 398 5.18 23.92 29.06
CA GLY A 398 5.19 25.18 28.31
C GLY A 398 6.50 25.39 27.56
N ILE A 399 6.55 26.38 26.69
CA ILE A 399 7.76 26.72 25.93
C ILE A 399 8.88 27.16 26.91
N GLY A 400 10.00 26.46 26.84
CA GLY A 400 11.18 26.71 27.68
C GLY A 400 11.08 26.14 29.09
N MET A 401 10.02 25.39 29.41
CA MET A 401 9.87 24.70 30.70
C MET A 401 10.10 23.20 30.55
N LYS A 402 10.68 22.57 31.58
CA LYS A 402 10.75 21.11 31.63
C LYS A 402 9.37 20.59 32.07
N PRO A 403 8.74 19.68 31.28
CA PRO A 403 7.44 19.11 31.67
C PRO A 403 7.55 18.32 32.98
N VAL A 404 6.57 18.56 33.88
CA VAL A 404 6.45 17.91 35.20
C VAL A 404 5.02 17.46 35.38
N ALA A 405 4.83 16.25 35.91
CA ALA A 405 3.52 15.80 36.36
C ALA A 405 3.58 15.23 37.78
N SER A 406 2.51 15.44 38.54
CA SER A 406 2.28 14.83 39.84
C SER A 406 0.96 14.08 39.79
N ILE A 407 0.91 12.88 40.37
CA ILE A 407 -0.27 12.01 40.32
C ILE A 407 -0.53 11.39 41.68
N GLY A 408 -1.82 11.28 42.04
CA GLY A 408 -2.32 10.44 43.12
C GLY A 408 -3.05 9.24 42.55
N LEU A 409 -2.66 8.03 42.99
CA LEU A 409 -3.33 6.77 42.71
C LEU A 409 -3.92 6.19 43.97
N ASP A 410 -5.16 5.68 43.88
CA ASP A 410 -5.77 4.80 44.87
C ASP A 410 -5.59 3.34 44.43
N ILE A 411 -4.84 2.55 45.18
CA ILE A 411 -4.59 1.14 44.89
C ILE A 411 -5.23 0.32 45.99
N SER A 412 -6.39 -0.27 45.71
CA SER A 412 -7.16 -1.09 46.66
C SER A 412 -7.47 -0.39 47.97
N GLY A 413 -7.69 0.94 47.93
CA GLY A 413 -8.02 1.77 49.10
C GLY A 413 -6.81 2.42 49.78
N GLU A 414 -5.59 2.14 49.33
CA GLU A 414 -4.37 2.83 49.77
C GLU A 414 -3.95 3.93 48.77
N LYS A 415 -3.62 5.12 49.27
CA LYS A 415 -3.26 6.27 48.43
C LYS A 415 -1.75 6.40 48.30
N PHE A 416 -1.31 6.55 47.04
CA PHE A 416 0.08 6.72 46.66
C PHE A 416 0.24 7.97 45.80
N GLU A 417 1.32 8.71 46.01
CA GLU A 417 1.62 9.93 45.27
C GLU A 417 3.03 9.89 44.72
N ALA A 418 3.21 10.40 43.51
CA ALA A 418 4.50 10.55 42.89
C ALA A 418 4.53 11.76 41.95
N ALA A 419 5.76 12.28 41.72
CA ALA A 419 5.99 13.33 40.74
C ALA A 419 7.19 12.98 39.88
N ALA A 420 7.10 13.27 38.59
CA ALA A 420 8.20 13.01 37.64
C ALA A 420 8.29 14.09 36.56
N THR A 421 9.44 14.10 35.88
CA THR A 421 9.66 14.91 34.69
C THR A 421 9.68 14.02 33.45
N GLY A 422 9.38 14.59 32.28
CA GLY A 422 9.39 13.87 31.00
C GLY A 422 9.69 14.79 29.82
N ASN A 423 9.60 14.23 28.61
CA ASN A 423 9.76 14.96 27.36
C ASN A 423 8.49 15.75 26.98
N GLY A 424 7.35 15.37 27.56
CA GLY A 424 6.06 16.03 27.43
C GLY A 424 5.20 15.77 28.67
N PRO A 425 4.01 16.40 28.81
CA PRO A 425 3.15 16.24 29.98
C PRO A 425 2.66 14.81 30.17
N VAL A 426 2.32 14.09 29.08
CA VAL A 426 1.92 12.67 29.13
C VAL A 426 3.08 11.77 29.56
N ASP A 427 4.27 11.98 29.00
CA ASP A 427 5.48 11.22 29.36
C ASP A 427 5.85 11.44 30.85
N ALA A 428 5.77 12.68 31.32
CA ALA A 428 5.99 13.00 32.72
C ALA A 428 4.99 12.27 33.65
N ALA A 429 3.73 12.23 33.26
CA ALA A 429 2.68 11.56 34.03
C ALA A 429 2.84 10.02 34.04
N ILE A 430 3.18 9.42 32.90
CA ILE A 430 3.53 7.99 32.82
C ILE A 430 4.72 7.67 33.71
N HIS A 431 5.77 8.50 33.72
CA HIS A 431 6.91 8.33 34.60
C HIS A 431 6.51 8.41 36.09
N ALA A 432 5.59 9.28 36.45
CA ALA A 432 5.07 9.36 37.82
C ALA A 432 4.30 8.08 38.20
N VAL A 433 3.42 7.58 37.33
CA VAL A 433 2.74 6.27 37.54
C VAL A 433 3.75 5.14 37.73
N ARG A 434 4.81 5.08 36.93
CA ARG A 434 5.86 4.04 37.03
C ARG A 434 6.65 4.08 38.32
N GLN A 435 6.75 5.24 38.99
CA GLN A 435 7.39 5.31 40.32
C GLN A 435 6.52 4.63 41.39
N ILE A 436 5.21 4.64 41.24
CA ILE A 436 4.27 3.96 42.13
C ILE A 436 4.16 2.48 41.76
N ILE A 437 3.88 2.19 40.48
CA ILE A 437 3.72 0.84 39.92
C ILE A 437 5.08 0.34 39.41
N LYS A 438 5.87 -0.26 40.28
CA LYS A 438 7.25 -0.71 39.98
C LYS A 438 7.31 -2.03 39.18
N LYS A 439 6.40 -2.21 38.21
CA LYS A 439 6.43 -3.34 37.27
C LYS A 439 7.10 -2.93 35.95
N PRO A 440 7.91 -3.80 35.31
CA PRO A 440 8.48 -3.51 33.99
C PRO A 440 7.38 -3.51 32.94
N VAL A 441 7.15 -2.37 32.33
CA VAL A 441 6.10 -2.15 31.35
C VAL A 441 6.68 -1.30 30.22
N THR A 442 6.46 -1.73 28.96
CA THR A 442 6.84 -0.98 27.77
C THR A 442 5.58 -0.49 27.07
N LEU A 443 5.50 0.82 26.81
CA LEU A 443 4.44 1.36 25.95
C LEU A 443 4.83 1.08 24.50
N THR A 444 4.02 0.28 23.79
CA THR A 444 4.29 -0.14 22.41
C THR A 444 3.49 0.66 21.38
N GLU A 445 2.32 1.15 21.76
CA GLU A 445 1.48 1.98 20.89
C GLU A 445 0.74 3.05 21.70
N PHE A 446 0.59 4.23 21.10
CA PHE A 446 -0.14 5.36 21.66
C PHE A 446 -0.89 6.07 20.55
N THR A 447 -2.23 5.95 20.54
CA THR A 447 -3.09 6.54 19.51
C THR A 447 -4.09 7.51 20.15
N ILE A 448 -4.23 8.70 19.55
CA ILE A 448 -5.16 9.73 19.98
C ILE A 448 -6.18 9.98 18.88
N GLN A 449 -7.46 9.98 19.23
CA GLN A 449 -8.56 10.29 18.31
C GLN A 449 -9.43 11.42 18.87
N GLY A 450 -9.56 12.51 18.11
CA GLY A 450 -10.57 13.52 18.36
C GLY A 450 -11.96 13.06 17.88
N VAL A 451 -13.00 13.33 18.64
CA VAL A 451 -14.35 12.79 18.37
C VAL A 451 -15.22 13.74 17.55
N SER A 452 -15.02 15.06 17.59
CA SER A 452 -15.78 16.05 16.82
C SER A 452 -15.01 17.34 16.49
N LYS A 453 -15.70 18.44 16.26
CA LYS A 453 -15.10 19.74 15.88
C LYS A 453 -15.31 20.76 16.99
N GLY A 454 -14.30 21.03 17.80
CA GLY A 454 -14.34 22.03 18.85
C GLY A 454 -13.12 21.97 19.76
N SER A 455 -12.86 23.00 20.55
CA SER A 455 -11.74 23.06 21.49
C SER A 455 -12.03 22.39 22.84
N ASP A 456 -13.29 22.04 23.08
CA ASP A 456 -13.83 21.45 24.31
C ASP A 456 -14.33 20.02 24.10
N ASP A 457 -13.89 19.39 23.04
CA ASP A 457 -14.33 18.06 22.63
C ASP A 457 -13.62 16.93 23.38
N THR A 458 -14.30 15.78 23.49
CA THR A 458 -13.75 14.61 24.13
C THR A 458 -12.67 13.97 23.26
N CYS A 459 -11.48 13.86 23.79
CA CYS A 459 -10.37 13.12 23.22
C CYS A 459 -10.44 11.68 23.70
N LYS A 460 -10.29 10.72 22.79
CA LYS A 460 -10.15 9.27 23.07
C LYS A 460 -8.71 8.86 22.87
N VAL A 461 -8.19 8.13 23.85
CA VAL A 461 -6.83 7.62 23.84
C VAL A 461 -6.85 6.10 23.95
N HIS A 462 -6.10 5.47 23.07
CA HIS A 462 -5.80 4.04 23.11
C HIS A 462 -4.32 3.84 23.38
N MET A 463 -3.97 2.96 24.29
CA MET A 463 -2.59 2.58 24.57
C MET A 463 -2.42 1.06 24.55
N GLN A 464 -1.29 0.61 24.01
CA GLN A 464 -0.84 -0.77 24.13
C GLN A 464 0.38 -0.80 25.03
N VAL A 465 0.36 -1.62 26.05
CA VAL A 465 1.49 -1.84 26.94
C VAL A 465 1.89 -3.31 26.93
N GLU A 466 3.21 -3.55 26.86
CA GLU A 466 3.75 -4.90 26.93
C GLU A 466 4.28 -5.16 28.35
N HIS A 467 3.87 -6.30 28.90
CA HIS A 467 4.37 -6.83 30.16
C HIS A 467 4.61 -8.34 30.03
N ASN A 468 5.83 -8.81 30.32
CA ASN A 468 6.22 -10.24 30.24
C ASN A 468 5.89 -10.91 28.89
N GLY A 469 6.07 -10.18 27.73
CA GLY A 469 5.82 -10.70 26.39
C GLY A 469 4.34 -10.75 25.99
N ARG A 470 3.43 -10.22 26.82
CA ARG A 470 2.01 -10.07 26.51
C ARG A 470 1.64 -8.61 26.35
N ILE A 471 0.73 -8.32 25.41
CA ILE A 471 0.21 -6.98 25.11
C ILE A 471 -1.13 -6.79 25.85
N TYR A 472 -1.27 -5.66 26.53
CA TYR A 472 -2.47 -5.23 27.21
C TYR A 472 -2.91 -3.88 26.66
N TYR A 473 -4.19 -3.78 26.35
CA TYR A 473 -4.79 -2.60 25.75
C TYR A 473 -5.45 -1.75 26.82
N GLY A 474 -5.28 -0.44 26.77
CA GLY A 474 -5.93 0.49 27.67
C GLY A 474 -6.68 1.60 26.93
N PHE A 475 -7.78 2.05 27.49
CA PHE A 475 -8.65 3.07 26.95
C PHE A 475 -8.89 4.16 27.98
N GLY A 476 -8.88 5.45 27.53
CA GLY A 476 -9.26 6.60 28.31
C GLY A 476 -9.98 7.64 27.45
N ALA A 477 -10.89 8.39 28.05
CA ALA A 477 -11.65 9.43 27.37
C ALA A 477 -11.89 10.64 28.27
N SER A 478 -11.37 11.79 27.86
CA SER A 478 -11.51 13.05 28.60
C SER A 478 -11.46 14.23 27.63
N THR A 479 -11.94 15.41 28.06
CA THR A 479 -11.70 16.66 27.36
C THR A 479 -10.25 17.14 27.50
N ASP A 480 -9.51 16.62 28.47
CA ASP A 480 -8.08 16.83 28.66
C ASP A 480 -7.29 15.60 28.16
N ILE A 481 -6.42 15.82 27.19
CA ILE A 481 -5.62 14.77 26.55
C ILE A 481 -4.67 14.07 27.53
N VAL A 482 -4.17 14.76 28.54
CA VAL A 482 -3.25 14.20 29.55
C VAL A 482 -4.04 13.28 30.47
N ASN A 483 -5.24 13.69 30.90
CA ASN A 483 -6.14 12.88 31.71
C ASN A 483 -6.56 11.63 30.94
N ALA A 484 -7.03 11.75 29.68
CA ALA A 484 -7.40 10.61 28.84
C ALA A 484 -6.23 9.63 28.64
N SER A 485 -5.00 10.15 28.50
CA SER A 485 -3.81 9.32 28.33
C SER A 485 -3.46 8.54 29.60
N ILE A 486 -3.58 9.15 30.77
CA ILE A 486 -3.28 8.45 32.02
C ILE A 486 -4.38 7.47 32.40
N GLU A 487 -5.65 7.78 32.14
CA GLU A 487 -6.74 6.83 32.27
C GLU A 487 -6.49 5.58 31.39
N ALA A 488 -6.12 5.76 30.12
CA ALA A 488 -5.79 4.66 29.23
C ALA A 488 -4.59 3.81 29.74
N TYR A 489 -3.54 4.49 30.24
CA TYR A 489 -2.38 3.79 30.78
C TYR A 489 -2.73 2.98 32.03
N VAL A 490 -3.48 3.56 32.97
CA VAL A 490 -3.91 2.87 34.20
C VAL A 490 -4.90 1.74 33.92
N ASP A 491 -5.80 1.92 32.94
CA ASP A 491 -6.69 0.84 32.49
C ASP A 491 -5.92 -0.37 31.98
N ALA A 492 -4.88 -0.16 31.15
CA ALA A 492 -4.00 -1.25 30.72
C ALA A 492 -3.26 -1.92 31.90
N LEU A 493 -2.80 -1.14 32.89
CA LEU A 493 -2.13 -1.67 34.08
C LEU A 493 -3.07 -2.55 34.92
N ASN A 494 -4.33 -2.16 35.09
CA ASN A 494 -5.33 -2.94 35.83
C ASN A 494 -5.52 -4.35 35.27
N LYS A 495 -5.33 -4.55 33.96
CA LYS A 495 -5.56 -5.84 33.30
C LYS A 495 -4.53 -6.93 33.64
N PHE A 496 -3.35 -6.58 34.14
CA PHE A 496 -2.34 -7.56 34.56
C PHE A 496 -1.86 -7.37 36.00
N THR A 497 -2.32 -6.36 36.71
CA THR A 497 -1.94 -6.18 38.13
C THR A 497 -2.88 -6.88 39.08
N ALA A 498 -4.02 -7.36 38.61
CA ALA A 498 -4.99 -8.15 39.36
C ALA A 498 -4.61 -9.67 39.45
N GLU A 499 -3.58 -10.10 38.64
CA GLU A 499 -2.94 -11.41 38.75
C GLU A 499 -1.79 -11.36 39.78
#